data_585fcab8ae1c67053e3be0cd1a29e99e
#
_entry.id   585fcab8ae1c67053e3be0cd1a29e99e
#
_cell.length_a   1.000
_cell.length_b   1.000
_cell.length_c   1.000
_cell.angle_alpha   90.00
_cell.angle_beta   90.00
_cell.angle_gamma   90.00
#
_symmetry.space_group_name_H-M   'P 1'
#
loop_
_entity.id
_entity.type
_entity.pdbx_description
1 polymer ?
#
loop_
_entity_poly.entity_id
_entity_poly.type
_entity_poly.pdbx_seq_one_letter_code
_entity_poly.pdbx_strand_id
1 'polypeptide(L)'
;MRKGKRWLAAAVSAAMIVQSLASVGPVYAADDGVSIADTFTDSSFRSYVSSNFDTDSNGYLSDAEISNVTSIDVSKCSPAISSLNGVELFTNLSKLDCNEQSIRNLDIENLENLEYIDYMNSLPLWLVIVNLISVV
;
A
#
# COMPACT_ATOMS: atom_id res chain seq x y z
N MET A 1 61.97 11.90 3.37
CA MET A 1 61.34 13.14 3.80
C MET A 1 60.08 13.55 3.02
N ARG A 2 59.64 12.82 2.05
CA ARG A 2 58.47 13.19 1.22
C ARG A 2 57.23 12.37 1.53
N LYS A 3 57.28 11.54 2.51
CA LYS A 3 56.21 10.57 2.80
C LYS A 3 55.10 11.08 3.75
N GLY A 4 55.37 12.15 4.47
CA GLY A 4 54.41 12.63 5.48
C GLY A 4 53.24 13.41 4.94
N LYS A 5 53.35 14.02 3.76
CA LYS A 5 52.29 14.87 3.21
C LYS A 5 51.08 14.11 2.61
N ARG A 6 51.25 12.87 2.28
CA ARG A 6 50.18 12.05 1.69
C ARG A 6 49.17 11.54 2.72
N TRP A 7 49.58 11.40 3.94
CA TRP A 7 48.74 10.87 5.00
C TRP A 7 47.72 11.85 5.51
N LEU A 8 48.04 13.13 5.52
CA LEU A 8 47.14 14.16 5.96
C LEU A 8 45.95 14.34 5.02
N ALA A 9 46.17 14.20 3.73
CA ALA A 9 45.09 14.30 2.75
C ALA A 9 44.10 13.13 2.86
N ALA A 10 44.58 11.93 3.12
CA ALA A 10 43.72 10.76 3.32
C ALA A 10 42.88 10.85 4.59
N ALA A 11 43.44 11.35 5.68
CA ALA A 11 42.76 11.54 6.93
C ALA A 11 41.62 12.58 6.82
N VAL A 12 41.86 13.66 6.09
CA VAL A 12 40.86 14.69 5.85
C VAL A 12 39.72 14.14 5.01
N SER A 13 40.01 13.36 4.00
CA SER A 13 38.98 12.74 3.17
C SER A 13 38.10 11.78 3.96
N ALA A 14 38.66 11.00 4.86
CA ALA A 14 37.91 10.08 5.71
C ALA A 14 36.97 10.84 6.68
N ALA A 15 37.48 11.93 7.25
CA ALA A 15 36.67 12.78 8.13
C ALA A 15 35.46 13.44 7.39
N MET A 16 35.69 13.88 6.16
CA MET A 16 34.62 14.46 5.35
C MET A 16 33.53 13.44 4.96
N ILE A 17 33.92 12.19 4.70
CA ILE A 17 32.96 11.13 4.39
C ILE A 17 32.08 10.83 5.60
N VAL A 18 32.65 10.77 6.79
CA VAL A 18 31.88 10.54 8.03
C VAL A 18 30.94 11.70 8.32
N GLN A 19 31.35 12.92 8.07
CA GLN A 19 30.47 14.09 8.27
C GLN A 19 29.31 14.14 7.28
N SER A 20 29.53 13.75 6.04
CA SER A 20 28.45 13.72 5.06
C SER A 20 27.42 12.64 5.35
N LEU A 21 27.80 11.52 5.96
CA LEU A 21 26.86 10.49 6.42
C LEU A 21 26.04 10.92 7.63
N ALA A 22 26.56 11.77 8.49
CA ALA A 22 25.85 12.28 9.66
C ALA A 22 24.79 13.35 9.30
N SER A 23 24.89 13.97 8.15
CA SER A 23 23.95 15.00 7.68
C SER A 23 22.88 14.45 6.72
N VAL A 24 22.99 13.21 6.29
CA VAL A 24 21.93 12.53 5.55
C VAL A 24 20.95 12.06 6.59
N GLY A 25 19.83 12.75 6.70
CA GLY A 25 18.64 12.23 7.36
C GLY A 25 18.34 10.83 6.83
N PRO A 26 17.38 10.12 7.38
CA PRO A 26 17.06 8.78 6.91
C PRO A 26 16.93 8.85 5.39
N VAL A 27 17.82 8.16 4.70
CA VAL A 27 17.66 7.88 3.28
C VAL A 27 16.48 6.94 3.26
N TYR A 28 15.29 7.49 3.10
CA TYR A 28 14.18 6.70 2.64
C TYR A 28 14.65 6.11 1.34
N ALA A 29 14.81 4.82 1.29
CA ALA A 29 15.06 4.12 0.05
C ALA A 29 14.01 4.66 -0.93
N ALA A 30 14.48 5.14 -2.06
CA ALA A 30 13.58 5.69 -3.06
C ALA A 30 12.58 4.59 -3.39
N ASP A 31 11.32 4.84 -3.05
CA ASP A 31 10.17 4.26 -3.72
C ASP A 31 10.34 2.80 -4.16
N ASP A 32 10.21 1.89 -3.22
CA ASP A 32 10.09 0.47 -3.54
C ASP A 32 8.64 -0.02 -3.37
N GLY A 33 7.67 0.84 -3.60
CA GLY A 33 6.27 0.52 -3.35
C GLY A 33 5.28 1.18 -4.29
N VAL A 34 4.02 0.81 -4.10
CA VAL A 34 2.89 1.36 -4.82
C VAL A 34 2.42 2.65 -4.15
N SER A 35 2.37 3.76 -4.89
CA SER A 35 1.88 5.04 -4.37
C SER A 35 0.42 4.93 -3.94
N ILE A 36 0.15 5.18 -2.67
CA ILE A 36 -1.22 5.15 -2.13
C ILE A 36 -2.06 6.26 -2.76
N ALA A 37 -1.50 7.44 -2.96
CA ALA A 37 -2.21 8.61 -3.49
C ALA A 37 -2.66 8.42 -4.94
N ASP A 38 -1.83 7.75 -5.75
CA ASP A 38 -2.09 7.57 -7.18
C ASP A 38 -2.96 6.34 -7.47
N THR A 39 -2.88 5.32 -6.63
CA THR A 39 -3.55 4.03 -6.85
C THR A 39 -4.98 4.03 -6.32
N PHE A 40 -5.17 4.49 -5.09
CA PHE A 40 -6.49 4.45 -4.45
C PHE A 40 -7.25 5.75 -4.73
N THR A 41 -8.15 5.71 -5.69
CA THR A 41 -8.86 6.91 -6.19
C THR A 41 -9.93 7.43 -5.23
N ASP A 42 -10.58 6.54 -4.47
CA ASP A 42 -11.55 6.93 -3.44
C ASP A 42 -10.83 7.43 -2.18
N SER A 43 -11.17 8.63 -1.70
CA SER A 43 -10.49 9.26 -0.57
C SER A 43 -10.69 8.54 0.75
N SER A 44 -11.86 7.92 0.96
CA SER A 44 -12.17 7.17 2.18
C SER A 44 -11.42 5.84 2.19
N PHE A 45 -11.40 5.15 1.05
CA PHE A 45 -10.63 3.91 0.91
C PHE A 45 -9.12 4.16 1.02
N ARG A 46 -8.62 5.21 0.37
CA ARG A 46 -7.21 5.64 0.49
C ARG A 46 -6.81 5.92 1.94
N SER A 47 -7.66 6.63 2.69
CA SER A 47 -7.40 6.90 4.11
C SER A 47 -7.40 5.62 4.94
N TYR A 48 -8.30 4.68 4.63
CA TYR A 48 -8.33 3.37 5.27
C TYR A 48 -7.04 2.59 5.00
N VAL A 49 -6.61 2.52 3.75
CA VAL A 49 -5.36 1.83 3.35
C VAL A 49 -4.15 2.44 4.04
N SER A 50 -4.01 3.76 3.98
CA SER A 50 -2.89 4.46 4.63
C SER A 50 -2.87 4.23 6.14
N SER A 51 -4.02 4.23 6.79
CA SER A 51 -4.07 4.07 8.25
C SER A 51 -3.85 2.65 8.75
N ASN A 52 -4.13 1.64 7.92
CA ASN A 52 -4.11 0.24 8.34
C ASN A 52 -2.96 -0.57 7.74
N PHE A 53 -2.43 -0.17 6.59
CA PHE A 53 -1.48 -0.98 5.83
C PHE A 53 -0.13 -0.31 5.58
N ASP A 54 -0.07 1.03 5.51
CA ASP A 54 1.16 1.82 5.42
C ASP A 54 1.78 1.92 6.82
N THR A 55 2.59 0.93 7.17
CA THR A 55 3.10 0.74 8.54
C THR A 55 4.20 1.72 8.92
N ASP A 56 4.96 2.20 7.93
CA ASP A 56 6.02 3.18 8.12
C ASP A 56 5.59 4.62 7.79
N SER A 57 4.35 4.80 7.33
CA SER A 57 3.73 6.09 7.01
C SER A 57 4.50 6.89 5.96
N ASN A 58 5.06 6.20 4.97
CA ASN A 58 5.82 6.82 3.90
C ASN A 58 4.95 7.24 2.70
N GLY A 59 3.68 6.83 2.67
CA GLY A 59 2.73 7.11 1.59
C GLY A 59 2.77 6.10 0.43
N TYR A 60 3.52 5.03 0.59
CA TYR A 60 3.65 3.93 -0.36
C TYR A 60 3.33 2.61 0.33
N LEU A 61 2.93 1.60 -0.43
CA LEU A 61 2.81 0.23 0.05
C LEU A 61 3.95 -0.60 -0.53
N SER A 62 4.82 -1.09 0.30
CA SER A 62 5.84 -2.07 -0.06
C SER A 62 5.21 -3.43 -0.38
N ASP A 63 5.94 -4.29 -1.09
CA ASP A 63 5.51 -5.66 -1.35
C ASP A 63 5.20 -6.44 -0.07
N ALA A 64 5.94 -6.17 1.00
CA ALA A 64 5.71 -6.80 2.29
C ALA A 64 4.39 -6.34 2.92
N GLU A 65 4.08 -5.06 2.87
CA GLU A 65 2.81 -4.52 3.39
C GLU A 65 1.63 -5.04 2.60
N ILE A 66 1.71 -5.04 1.27
CA ILE A 66 0.69 -5.62 0.39
C ILE A 66 0.45 -7.10 0.72
N SER A 67 1.53 -7.87 0.84
CA SER A 67 1.46 -9.33 1.08
C SER A 67 0.90 -9.69 2.46
N ASN A 68 0.99 -8.80 3.43
CA ASN A 68 0.46 -9.01 4.78
C ASN A 68 -1.04 -8.76 4.90
N VAL A 69 -1.67 -8.16 3.88
CA VAL A 69 -3.11 -7.86 3.92
C VAL A 69 -3.90 -9.12 3.58
N THR A 70 -4.54 -9.70 4.57
CA THR A 70 -5.40 -10.88 4.43
C THR A 70 -6.87 -10.59 4.67
N SER A 71 -7.21 -9.45 5.28
CA SER A 71 -8.58 -9.05 5.56
C SER A 71 -8.74 -7.54 5.41
N ILE A 72 -9.82 -7.14 4.75
CA ILE A 72 -10.26 -5.75 4.62
C ILE A 72 -11.70 -5.66 5.11
N ASP A 73 -11.96 -4.79 6.08
CA ASP A 73 -13.29 -4.47 6.58
C ASP A 73 -13.50 -2.96 6.50
N VAL A 74 -14.24 -2.55 5.51
CA VAL A 74 -14.57 -1.13 5.28
C VAL A 74 -16.04 -0.82 5.60
N SER A 75 -16.77 -1.76 6.19
CA SER A 75 -18.21 -1.63 6.47
C SER A 75 -18.57 -0.41 7.32
N LYS A 76 -17.64 0.07 8.12
CA LYS A 76 -17.82 1.22 9.03
C LYS A 76 -17.16 2.50 8.55
N CYS A 77 -16.62 2.52 7.33
CA CYS A 77 -15.98 3.71 6.79
C CYS A 77 -16.97 4.84 6.56
N SER A 78 -16.59 6.04 6.94
CA SER A 78 -17.37 7.26 6.76
C SER A 78 -16.42 8.41 6.37
N PRO A 79 -16.70 9.12 5.26
CA PRO A 79 -17.80 8.93 4.30
C PRO A 79 -17.80 7.56 3.62
N ALA A 80 -18.97 7.13 3.13
CA ALA A 80 -19.11 5.85 2.44
C ALA A 80 -18.21 5.77 1.20
N ILE A 81 -17.54 4.63 1.04
CA ILE A 81 -16.65 4.34 -0.07
C ILE A 81 -17.47 4.11 -1.34
N SER A 82 -17.07 4.72 -2.43
CA SER A 82 -17.70 4.59 -3.74
C SER A 82 -16.93 3.73 -4.72
N SER A 83 -15.65 3.49 -4.46
CA SER A 83 -14.76 2.68 -5.29
C SER A 83 -13.70 1.98 -4.45
N LEU A 84 -13.49 0.71 -4.73
CA LEU A 84 -12.39 -0.10 -4.17
C LEU A 84 -11.25 -0.30 -5.18
N ASN A 85 -11.06 0.62 -6.13
CA ASN A 85 -9.92 0.55 -7.05
C ASN A 85 -8.62 0.45 -6.26
N GLY A 86 -7.76 -0.50 -6.65
CA GLY A 86 -6.52 -0.83 -5.95
C GLY A 86 -6.64 -2.06 -5.04
N VAL A 87 -7.87 -2.53 -4.73
CA VAL A 87 -8.05 -3.74 -3.90
C VAL A 87 -7.43 -4.98 -4.54
N GLU A 88 -7.38 -5.03 -5.86
CA GLU A 88 -6.79 -6.10 -6.66
C GLU A 88 -5.28 -6.32 -6.41
N LEU A 89 -4.61 -5.36 -5.77
CA LEU A 89 -3.21 -5.48 -5.37
C LEU A 89 -3.01 -6.46 -4.19
N PHE A 90 -4.02 -6.62 -3.36
CA PHE A 90 -3.93 -7.45 -2.15
C PHE A 90 -4.19 -8.93 -2.47
N THR A 91 -3.28 -9.55 -3.20
CA THR A 91 -3.43 -10.93 -3.72
C THR A 91 -3.57 -12.01 -2.64
N ASN A 92 -3.16 -11.73 -1.40
CA ASN A 92 -3.35 -12.62 -0.25
C ASN A 92 -4.66 -12.37 0.52
N LEU A 93 -5.51 -11.47 0.00
CA LEU A 93 -6.78 -11.15 0.63
C LEU A 93 -7.70 -12.37 0.64
N SER A 94 -8.12 -12.81 1.83
CA SER A 94 -9.04 -13.91 2.02
C SER A 94 -10.44 -13.45 2.45
N LYS A 95 -10.53 -12.26 3.05
CA LYS A 95 -11.80 -11.69 3.52
C LYS A 95 -11.94 -10.24 3.10
N LEU A 96 -13.08 -9.93 2.46
CA LEU A 96 -13.48 -8.56 2.11
C LEU A 96 -14.89 -8.29 2.64
N ASP A 97 -15.00 -7.34 3.55
CA ASP A 97 -16.28 -6.82 4.04
C ASP A 97 -16.44 -5.38 3.61
N CYS A 98 -17.33 -5.16 2.67
CA CYS A 98 -17.68 -3.85 2.12
C CYS A 98 -19.18 -3.57 2.24
N ASN A 99 -19.82 -4.18 3.23
CA ASN A 99 -21.24 -3.98 3.52
C ASN A 99 -21.54 -2.50 3.79
N GLU A 100 -22.74 -2.08 3.42
CA GLU A 100 -23.27 -0.71 3.63
C GLU A 100 -22.43 0.41 3.00
N GLN A 101 -21.55 0.10 2.07
CA GLN A 101 -20.83 1.09 1.29
C GLN A 101 -21.62 1.48 0.02
N SER A 102 -21.11 2.46 -0.74
CA SER A 102 -21.75 2.92 -1.98
C SER A 102 -20.98 2.47 -3.23
N ILE A 103 -20.37 1.29 -3.17
CA ILE A 103 -19.47 0.77 -4.19
C ILE A 103 -20.26 0.52 -5.49
N ARG A 104 -19.69 0.99 -6.59
CA ARG A 104 -20.31 0.87 -7.92
C ARG A 104 -19.61 -0.16 -8.79
N ASN A 105 -18.31 -0.32 -8.60
CA ASN A 105 -17.50 -1.29 -9.31
C ASN A 105 -16.57 -1.99 -8.31
N LEU A 106 -16.42 -3.28 -8.48
CA LEU A 106 -15.52 -4.11 -7.69
C LEU A 106 -14.80 -5.09 -8.62
N ASP A 107 -13.50 -4.96 -8.71
CA ASP A 107 -12.63 -5.88 -9.43
C ASP A 107 -11.98 -6.84 -8.42
N ILE A 108 -12.25 -8.11 -8.58
CA ILE A 108 -11.73 -9.19 -7.73
C ILE A 108 -11.04 -10.30 -8.55
N GLU A 109 -10.77 -10.05 -9.84
CA GLU A 109 -10.23 -11.10 -10.74
C GLU A 109 -8.89 -11.65 -10.28
N ASN A 110 -8.05 -10.81 -9.62
CA ASN A 110 -6.73 -11.22 -9.14
C ASN A 110 -6.73 -11.69 -7.68
N LEU A 111 -7.88 -11.75 -7.02
CA LEU A 111 -8.01 -12.15 -5.61
C LEU A 111 -8.25 -13.65 -5.48
N GLU A 112 -7.29 -14.47 -5.92
CA GLU A 112 -7.41 -15.93 -5.95
C GLU A 112 -7.58 -16.57 -4.57
N ASN A 113 -7.18 -15.88 -3.51
CA ASN A 113 -7.29 -16.34 -2.12
C ASN A 113 -8.58 -15.86 -1.44
N LEU A 114 -9.46 -15.15 -2.14
CA LEU A 114 -10.67 -14.59 -1.56
C LEU A 114 -11.71 -15.69 -1.26
N GLU A 115 -11.94 -15.96 0.02
CA GLU A 115 -12.87 -16.96 0.51
C GLU A 115 -14.20 -16.38 1.00
N TYR A 116 -14.17 -15.12 1.43
CA TYR A 116 -15.33 -14.42 1.99
C TYR A 116 -15.46 -13.03 1.44
N ILE A 117 -16.65 -12.71 0.97
CA ILE A 117 -17.02 -11.35 0.58
C ILE A 117 -18.41 -11.00 1.12
N ASP A 118 -18.51 -9.86 1.81
CA ASP A 118 -19.79 -9.25 2.18
C ASP A 118 -19.93 -7.89 1.47
N TYR A 119 -20.96 -7.79 0.65
CA TYR A 119 -21.26 -6.60 -0.16
C TYR A 119 -22.74 -6.17 -0.01
N MET A 120 -23.42 -6.64 1.02
CA MET A 120 -24.84 -6.33 1.21
C MET A 120 -25.07 -4.82 1.26
N ASN A 121 -26.06 -4.36 0.50
CA ASN A 121 -26.38 -2.94 0.32
C ASN A 121 -25.29 -2.07 -0.38
N SER A 122 -24.25 -2.70 -0.95
CA SER A 122 -23.16 -1.95 -1.56
C SER A 122 -23.16 -2.00 -3.09
N LEU A 123 -23.57 -3.10 -3.69
CA LEU A 123 -23.50 -3.31 -5.15
C LEU A 123 -24.89 -3.45 -5.77
N PRO A 124 -25.09 -2.96 -6.99
CA PRO A 124 -26.30 -3.27 -7.72
C PRO A 124 -26.36 -4.76 -8.06
N LEU A 125 -27.54 -5.36 -7.93
CA LEU A 125 -27.77 -6.81 -8.02
C LEU A 125 -27.19 -7.47 -9.29
N TRP A 126 -27.16 -6.75 -10.40
CA TRP A 126 -26.64 -7.27 -11.68
C TRP A 126 -25.09 -7.44 -11.69
N LEU A 127 -24.37 -6.62 -10.93
CA LEU A 127 -22.91 -6.71 -10.84
C LEU A 127 -22.47 -7.94 -10.03
N VAL A 128 -23.23 -8.32 -9.03
CA VAL A 128 -23.00 -9.51 -8.21
C VAL A 128 -23.05 -10.79 -9.03
N ILE A 129 -23.97 -10.87 -10.01
CA ILE A 129 -24.17 -12.07 -10.83
C ILE A 129 -23.00 -12.31 -11.77
N VAL A 130 -22.37 -11.27 -12.28
CA VAL A 130 -21.26 -11.39 -13.24
C VAL A 130 -19.99 -11.89 -12.57
N ASN A 131 -19.71 -11.48 -11.33
CA ASN A 131 -18.51 -11.89 -10.60
C ASN A 131 -18.61 -13.29 -9.96
N LEU A 132 -19.81 -13.73 -9.56
CA LEU A 132 -20.03 -15.07 -9.01
C LEU A 132 -19.83 -16.19 -10.03
N ILE A 133 -19.95 -15.92 -11.32
CA ILE A 133 -19.78 -16.92 -12.39
C ILE A 133 -18.29 -17.22 -12.64
N SER A 134 -17.38 -16.32 -12.24
CA SER A 134 -15.94 -16.48 -12.43
C SER A 134 -15.25 -17.24 -11.29
N VAL A 135 -15.94 -17.55 -10.20
CA VAL A 135 -15.40 -18.22 -9.00
C VAL A 135 -15.83 -19.71 -8.91
N VAL A 136 -16.47 -20.25 -9.95
CA VAL A 136 -16.91 -21.65 -10.01
C VAL A 136 -16.09 -22.45 -11.02
#